data_89c918ad12052b4f89f6f249c337e439
#
_entry.id   89c918ad12052b4f89f6f249c337e439
#
_cell.length_a   1.000
_cell.length_b   1.000
_cell.length_c   1.000
_cell.angle_alpha   90.00
_cell.angle_beta   90.00
_cell.angle_gamma   90.00
#
_symmetry.space_group_name_H-M   'P 1'
#
loop_
_entity.id
_entity.type
_entity.pdbx_description
1 polymer ?
#
loop_
_entity_poly.entity_id
_entity_poly.type
_entity_poly.pdbx_seq_one_letter_code
_entity_poly.pdbx_strand_id
1 'polypeptide(L)'
;ASEKNDGKPNRWGMMKRYIDLLLPQKKLFFYAILSSVITTILGIASSMFNKILMDEVLPYGLDNLLVTLIIVFSMVSLTSSRIGFVRQWVLIHLSIKIDIPLMLGYFGHIFHLPMKFFATRKTGDITTRYSDANTIKSIFTSIALSLVMDISMAIITGIILFRMNAMLFSISLFMALVSILLVLVYKQPYKKINEESMAQSAALNSQMIESLRGIE
;
A
#
# COMPACT_ATOMS: atom_id res chain seq x y z
N ALA A 1 7.11 -28.60 -37.96
CA ALA A 1 6.11 -28.47 -36.90
C ALA A 1 6.84 -28.03 -35.64
N SER A 2 6.94 -26.75 -35.39
CA SER A 2 7.54 -26.19 -34.18
C SER A 2 6.42 -25.49 -33.42
N GLU A 3 6.11 -26.04 -32.30
CA GLU A 3 5.05 -25.65 -31.37
C GLU A 3 5.34 -24.25 -30.80
N LYS A 4 4.48 -23.35 -31.13
CA LYS A 4 4.47 -21.96 -30.67
C LYS A 4 3.98 -21.97 -29.22
N ASN A 5 4.91 -22.08 -28.27
CA ASN A 5 4.60 -21.95 -26.85
C ASN A 5 4.44 -20.46 -26.54
N ASP A 6 3.20 -19.96 -26.61
CA ASP A 6 2.81 -18.63 -26.22
C ASP A 6 3.07 -18.46 -24.70
N GLY A 7 4.23 -17.92 -24.37
CA GLY A 7 4.68 -17.64 -23.02
C GLY A 7 3.83 -16.56 -22.33
N LYS A 8 2.60 -16.90 -21.95
CA LYS A 8 1.89 -16.14 -20.92
C LYS A 8 2.73 -16.24 -19.63
N PRO A 9 3.19 -15.11 -19.07
CA PRO A 9 3.96 -15.17 -17.85
C PRO A 9 3.13 -15.89 -16.79
N ASN A 10 3.66 -16.99 -16.30
CA ASN A 10 2.99 -17.82 -15.29
C ASN A 10 2.84 -17.00 -14.01
N ARG A 11 1.69 -16.32 -13.85
CA ARG A 11 1.35 -15.43 -12.71
C ARG A 11 1.57 -16.15 -11.37
N TRP A 12 1.31 -17.45 -11.32
CA TRP A 12 1.54 -18.28 -10.15
C TRP A 12 3.03 -18.48 -9.84
N GLY A 13 3.87 -18.64 -10.86
CA GLY A 13 5.32 -18.74 -10.68
C GLY A 13 5.96 -17.45 -10.18
N MET A 14 5.46 -16.31 -10.64
CA MET A 14 5.88 -15.00 -10.12
C MET A 14 5.44 -14.82 -8.65
N MET A 15 4.17 -15.06 -8.33
CA MET A 15 3.67 -14.98 -6.96
C MET A 15 4.44 -15.91 -6.00
N LYS A 16 4.76 -17.12 -6.42
CA LYS A 16 5.54 -18.05 -5.60
C LYS A 16 6.94 -17.51 -5.31
N ARG A 17 7.63 -16.94 -6.29
CA ARG A 17 8.93 -16.28 -6.09
C ARG A 17 8.85 -15.07 -5.14
N TYR A 18 7.77 -14.29 -5.22
CA TYR A 18 7.56 -13.19 -4.26
C TYR A 18 7.32 -13.72 -2.83
N ILE A 19 6.54 -14.78 -2.69
CA ILE A 19 6.31 -15.43 -1.39
C ILE A 19 7.61 -16.00 -0.83
N ASP A 20 8.45 -16.62 -1.65
CA ASP A 20 9.74 -17.16 -1.25
C ASP A 20 10.74 -16.06 -0.80
N LEU A 21 10.62 -14.85 -1.35
CA LEU A 21 11.40 -13.69 -0.89
C LEU A 21 10.85 -13.08 0.42
N LEU A 22 9.55 -13.27 0.68
CA LEU A 22 8.89 -12.81 1.92
C LEU A 22 9.12 -13.76 3.10
N LEU A 23 9.24 -15.07 2.84
CA LEU A 23 9.40 -16.09 3.87
C LEU A 23 10.61 -15.87 4.80
N PRO A 24 11.79 -15.42 4.35
CA PRO A 24 12.93 -15.16 5.24
C PRO A 24 12.67 -14.01 6.23
N GLN A 25 11.71 -13.13 5.95
CA GLN A 25 11.42 -11.92 6.74
C GLN A 25 10.24 -12.09 7.71
N LYS A 26 9.91 -13.34 8.10
CA LYS A 26 8.77 -13.67 9.00
C LYS A 26 8.73 -12.82 10.28
N LYS A 27 9.89 -12.54 10.86
CA LYS A 27 9.99 -11.72 12.07
C LYS A 27 9.51 -10.27 11.85
N LEU A 28 9.92 -9.65 10.74
CA LEU A 28 9.48 -8.29 10.40
C LEU A 28 8.00 -8.23 10.08
N PHE A 29 7.46 -9.22 9.36
CA PHE A 29 6.02 -9.35 9.14
C PHE A 29 5.25 -9.49 10.46
N PHE A 30 5.75 -10.31 11.37
CA PHE A 30 5.15 -10.46 12.69
C PHE A 30 5.13 -9.14 13.47
N TYR A 31 6.23 -8.41 13.50
CA TYR A 31 6.28 -7.08 14.15
C TYR A 31 5.34 -6.08 13.48
N ALA A 32 5.23 -6.12 12.17
CA ALA A 32 4.32 -5.27 11.43
C ALA A 32 2.84 -5.55 11.77
N ILE A 33 2.45 -6.82 11.80
CA ILE A 33 1.10 -7.24 12.19
C ILE A 33 0.85 -6.90 13.66
N LEU A 34 1.80 -7.19 14.55
CA LEU A 34 1.70 -6.87 15.98
C LEU A 34 1.49 -5.37 16.20
N SER A 35 2.28 -4.53 15.54
CA SER A 35 2.12 -3.07 15.60
C SER A 35 0.74 -2.63 15.11
N SER A 36 0.22 -3.25 14.05
CA SER A 36 -1.13 -2.96 13.54
C SER A 36 -2.22 -3.35 14.54
N VAL A 37 -2.09 -4.51 15.17
CA VAL A 37 -3.01 -4.96 16.25
C VAL A 37 -3.04 -3.97 17.39
N ILE A 38 -1.86 -3.56 17.88
CA ILE A 38 -1.76 -2.61 18.99
C ILE A 38 -2.37 -1.26 18.59
N THR A 39 -2.07 -0.77 17.38
CA THR A 39 -2.66 0.48 16.87
C THR A 39 -4.19 0.40 16.80
N THR A 40 -4.75 -0.75 16.38
CA THR A 40 -6.19 -0.97 16.35
C THR A 40 -6.80 -0.93 17.75
N ILE A 41 -6.17 -1.58 18.73
CA ILE A 41 -6.63 -1.57 20.13
C ILE A 41 -6.63 -0.14 20.70
N LEU A 42 -5.56 0.61 20.45
CA LEU A 42 -5.47 2.02 20.87
C LEU A 42 -6.51 2.90 20.15
N GLY A 43 -6.83 2.63 18.89
CA GLY A 43 -7.90 3.29 18.15
C GLY A 43 -9.28 3.03 18.78
N ILE A 44 -9.53 1.81 19.25
CA ILE A 44 -10.76 1.47 19.98
C ILE A 44 -10.81 2.21 21.31
N ALA A 45 -9.69 2.27 22.05
CA ALA A 45 -9.61 3.05 23.29
C ALA A 45 -9.91 4.54 23.04
N SER A 46 -9.42 5.11 21.93
CA SER A 46 -9.74 6.47 21.50
C SER A 46 -11.24 6.65 21.18
N SER A 47 -11.88 5.65 20.59
CA SER A 47 -13.33 5.67 20.33
C SER A 47 -14.14 5.61 21.63
N MET A 48 -13.69 4.82 22.61
CA MET A 48 -14.32 4.78 23.94
C MET A 48 -14.21 6.10 24.68
N PHE A 49 -13.07 6.79 24.55
CA PHE A 49 -12.93 8.15 25.06
C PHE A 49 -14.02 9.09 24.52
N ASN A 50 -14.20 9.11 23.18
CA ASN A 50 -15.25 9.95 22.57
C ASN A 50 -16.65 9.58 23.08
N LYS A 51 -16.92 8.29 23.28
CA LYS A 51 -18.18 7.83 23.83
C LYS A 51 -18.40 8.38 25.26
N ILE A 52 -17.46 8.20 26.16
CA ILE A 52 -17.54 8.67 27.55
C ILE A 52 -17.70 10.19 27.60
N LEU A 53 -16.96 10.92 26.72
CA LEU A 53 -17.05 12.37 26.61
C LEU A 53 -18.48 12.83 26.24
N MET A 54 -19.09 12.17 25.25
CA MET A 54 -20.43 12.54 24.76
C MET A 54 -21.57 12.06 25.66
N ASP A 55 -21.43 10.87 26.25
CA ASP A 55 -22.52 10.25 27.02
C ASP A 55 -22.52 10.67 28.49
N GLU A 56 -21.36 10.96 29.07
CA GLU A 56 -21.24 11.21 30.51
C GLU A 56 -20.74 12.61 30.85
N VAL A 57 -19.66 13.07 30.21
CA VAL A 57 -19.02 14.34 30.61
C VAL A 57 -19.83 15.55 30.19
N LEU A 58 -20.25 15.61 28.94
CA LEU A 58 -20.99 16.76 28.39
C LEU A 58 -22.38 16.94 29.01
N PRO A 59 -23.21 15.87 29.18
CA PRO A 59 -24.55 16.03 29.74
C PRO A 59 -24.55 16.37 31.24
N TYR A 60 -23.54 15.88 31.99
CA TYR A 60 -23.50 16.06 33.46
C TYR A 60 -22.55 17.15 33.94
N GLY A 61 -21.81 17.82 33.05
CA GLY A 61 -20.88 18.90 33.39
C GLY A 61 -19.77 18.48 34.37
N LEU A 62 -19.21 17.29 34.21
CA LEU A 62 -18.23 16.70 35.12
C LEU A 62 -16.79 17.19 34.79
N ASP A 63 -16.46 18.41 35.19
CA ASP A 63 -15.17 19.05 34.86
C ASP A 63 -13.95 18.27 35.35
N ASN A 64 -14.01 17.66 36.54
CA ASN A 64 -12.92 16.84 37.07
C ASN A 64 -12.70 15.57 36.25
N LEU A 65 -13.77 14.97 35.76
CA LEU A 65 -13.70 13.80 34.86
C LEU A 65 -13.13 14.20 33.50
N LEU A 66 -13.51 15.38 32.99
CA LEU A 66 -12.99 15.93 31.74
C LEU A 66 -11.46 16.06 31.77
N VAL A 67 -10.90 16.66 32.82
CA VAL A 67 -9.44 16.82 32.95
C VAL A 67 -8.74 15.47 32.98
N THR A 68 -9.25 14.52 33.75
CA THR A 68 -8.69 13.16 33.82
C THR A 68 -8.72 12.48 32.46
N LEU A 69 -9.85 12.56 31.76
CA LEU A 69 -10.01 11.99 30.43
C LEU A 69 -9.06 12.60 29.41
N ILE A 70 -8.84 13.93 29.43
CA ILE A 70 -7.89 14.60 28.54
C ILE A 70 -6.47 14.08 28.76
N ILE A 71 -6.05 13.89 30.02
CA ILE A 71 -4.71 13.37 30.33
C ILE A 71 -4.56 11.94 29.81
N VAL A 72 -5.52 11.07 30.10
CA VAL A 72 -5.49 9.66 29.63
C VAL A 72 -5.51 9.60 28.11
N PHE A 73 -6.38 10.36 27.47
CA PHE A 73 -6.45 10.40 26.00
C PHE A 73 -5.16 10.91 25.37
N SER A 74 -4.54 11.94 25.95
CA SER A 74 -3.26 12.45 25.47
C SER A 74 -2.16 11.39 25.56
N MET A 75 -2.11 10.62 26.65
CA MET A 75 -1.17 9.50 26.80
C MET A 75 -1.43 8.39 25.77
N VAL A 76 -2.68 8.01 25.56
CA VAL A 76 -3.07 7.01 24.55
C VAL A 76 -2.71 7.49 23.15
N SER A 77 -3.00 8.76 22.82
CA SER A 77 -2.70 9.36 21.53
C SER A 77 -1.19 9.41 21.25
N LEU A 78 -0.40 9.84 22.24
CA LEU A 78 1.07 9.86 22.13
C LEU A 78 1.64 8.44 21.92
N THR A 79 1.12 7.46 22.66
CA THR A 79 1.53 6.07 22.53
C THR A 79 1.16 5.51 21.15
N SER A 80 -0.06 5.81 20.68
CA SER A 80 -0.53 5.42 19.34
C SER A 80 0.35 6.00 18.23
N SER A 81 0.72 7.28 18.35
CA SER A 81 1.61 7.94 17.39
C SER A 81 3.00 7.29 17.35
N ARG A 82 3.57 6.95 18.50
CA ARG A 82 4.86 6.25 18.58
C ARG A 82 4.81 4.87 17.95
N ILE A 83 3.76 4.11 18.21
CA ILE A 83 3.57 2.78 17.62
C ILE A 83 3.33 2.88 16.12
N GLY A 84 2.57 3.88 15.67
CA GLY A 84 2.39 4.20 14.26
C GLY A 84 3.73 4.49 13.54
N PHE A 85 4.61 5.24 14.19
CA PHE A 85 5.97 5.50 13.68
C PHE A 85 6.79 4.20 13.58
N VAL A 86 6.79 3.36 14.61
CA VAL A 86 7.47 2.05 14.59
C VAL A 86 6.91 1.17 13.47
N ARG A 87 5.59 1.13 13.30
CA ARG A 87 4.93 0.41 12.20
C ARG A 87 5.45 0.89 10.85
N GLN A 88 5.48 2.20 10.61
CA GLN A 88 5.96 2.77 9.36
C GLN A 88 7.44 2.47 9.12
N TRP A 89 8.26 2.54 10.16
CA TRP A 89 9.67 2.17 10.09
C TRP A 89 9.87 0.71 9.71
N VAL A 90 9.10 -0.21 10.32
CA VAL A 90 9.15 -1.65 9.98
C VAL A 90 8.74 -1.88 8.53
N LEU A 91 7.71 -1.18 8.03
CA LEU A 91 7.27 -1.26 6.64
C LEU A 91 8.36 -0.84 5.66
N ILE A 92 8.99 0.32 5.91
CA ILE A 92 10.08 0.82 5.07
C ILE A 92 11.24 -0.18 5.07
N HIS A 93 11.61 -0.70 6.24
CA HIS A 93 12.69 -1.66 6.36
C HIS A 93 12.40 -2.98 5.62
N LEU A 94 11.17 -3.45 5.70
CA LEU A 94 10.70 -4.62 4.99
C LEU A 94 10.68 -4.39 3.48
N SER A 95 10.24 -3.22 3.02
CA SER A 95 10.28 -2.82 1.61
C SER A 95 11.71 -2.86 1.07
N ILE A 96 12.67 -2.25 1.77
CA ILE A 96 14.08 -2.23 1.37
C ILE A 96 14.64 -3.66 1.27
N LYS A 97 14.34 -4.52 2.23
CA LYS A 97 14.81 -5.93 2.22
C LYS A 97 14.23 -6.77 1.08
N ILE A 98 13.10 -6.40 0.52
CA ILE A 98 12.52 -7.04 -0.66
C ILE A 98 13.07 -6.40 -1.93
N ASP A 99 13.21 -5.08 -1.92
CA ASP A 99 13.59 -4.30 -3.09
C ASP A 99 15.04 -4.57 -3.53
N ILE A 100 15.97 -4.66 -2.59
CA ILE A 100 17.40 -4.86 -2.92
C ILE A 100 17.65 -6.17 -3.66
N PRO A 101 17.21 -7.35 -3.19
CA PRO A 101 17.39 -8.60 -3.92
C PRO A 101 16.72 -8.64 -5.29
N LEU A 102 15.54 -8.02 -5.42
CA LEU A 102 14.86 -7.91 -6.70
C LEU A 102 15.64 -7.08 -7.70
N MET A 103 16.21 -5.96 -7.23
CA MET A 103 17.03 -5.06 -8.03
C MET A 103 18.33 -5.76 -8.48
N LEU A 104 19.02 -6.42 -7.56
CA LEU A 104 20.24 -7.18 -7.87
C LEU A 104 19.95 -8.32 -8.85
N GLY A 105 18.83 -9.02 -8.71
CA GLY A 105 18.40 -10.05 -9.65
C GLY A 105 18.14 -9.50 -11.05
N TYR A 106 17.52 -8.33 -11.15
CA TYR A 106 17.28 -7.64 -12.43
C TYR A 106 18.61 -7.22 -13.10
N PHE A 107 19.52 -6.60 -12.37
CA PHE A 107 20.85 -6.27 -12.89
C PHE A 107 21.63 -7.49 -13.28
N GLY A 108 21.65 -8.54 -12.44
CA GLY A 108 22.29 -9.80 -12.78
C GLY A 108 21.78 -10.38 -14.10
N HIS A 109 20.46 -10.32 -14.33
CA HIS A 109 19.88 -10.76 -15.59
C HIS A 109 20.33 -9.90 -16.78
N ILE A 110 20.32 -8.59 -16.66
CA ILE A 110 20.77 -7.68 -17.74
C ILE A 110 22.23 -7.94 -18.10
N PHE A 111 23.11 -8.06 -17.13
CA PHE A 111 24.54 -8.30 -17.40
C PHE A 111 24.85 -9.65 -18.06
N HIS A 112 23.95 -10.61 -17.97
CA HIS A 112 24.08 -11.90 -18.67
C HIS A 112 23.50 -11.88 -20.09
N LEU A 113 22.96 -10.73 -20.57
CA LEU A 113 22.49 -10.62 -21.95
C LEU A 113 23.65 -10.51 -22.93
N PRO A 114 23.53 -11.08 -24.13
CA PRO A 114 24.59 -11.03 -25.14
C PRO A 114 24.88 -9.60 -25.59
N MET A 115 26.14 -9.29 -25.91
CA MET A 115 26.58 -7.96 -26.37
C MET A 115 25.77 -7.41 -27.55
N LYS A 116 25.24 -8.27 -28.40
CA LYS A 116 24.37 -7.91 -29.52
C LYS A 116 23.11 -7.14 -29.07
N PHE A 117 22.60 -7.41 -27.86
CA PHE A 117 21.48 -6.71 -27.29
C PHE A 117 21.81 -5.24 -26.99
N PHE A 118 23.00 -4.97 -26.47
CA PHE A 118 23.45 -3.63 -26.13
C PHE A 118 23.84 -2.82 -27.37
N ALA A 119 24.40 -3.48 -28.39
CA ALA A 119 24.80 -2.81 -29.65
C ALA A 119 23.61 -2.32 -30.47
N THR A 120 22.44 -2.91 -30.34
CA THR A 120 21.23 -2.59 -31.11
C THR A 120 20.30 -1.59 -30.44
N ARG A 121 20.55 -1.20 -29.20
CA ARG A 121 19.67 -0.32 -28.41
C ARG A 121 20.42 0.90 -27.86
N LYS A 122 19.72 2.04 -27.83
CA LYS A 122 20.26 3.27 -27.20
C LYS A 122 20.25 3.08 -25.67
N THR A 123 21.29 3.59 -25.02
CA THR A 123 21.43 3.55 -23.55
C THR A 123 20.21 4.14 -22.84
N GLY A 124 19.61 5.20 -23.42
CA GLY A 124 18.39 5.81 -22.90
C GLY A 124 17.18 4.86 -22.86
N ASP A 125 17.01 4.02 -23.87
CA ASP A 125 15.90 3.01 -23.88
C ASP A 125 16.05 1.97 -22.77
N ILE A 126 17.29 1.55 -22.50
CA ILE A 126 17.59 0.61 -21.39
C ILE A 126 17.30 1.27 -20.05
N THR A 127 17.68 2.55 -19.88
CA THR A 127 17.44 3.29 -18.63
C THR A 127 15.95 3.53 -18.38
N THR A 128 15.18 3.84 -19.43
CA THR A 128 13.72 4.00 -19.31
C THR A 128 13.06 2.70 -18.89
N ARG A 129 13.38 1.59 -19.52
CA ARG A 129 12.85 0.27 -19.15
C ARG A 129 13.22 -0.15 -17.74
N TYR A 130 14.42 0.21 -17.29
CA TYR A 130 14.83 0.04 -15.91
C TYR A 130 13.96 0.86 -14.94
N SER A 131 13.73 2.12 -15.24
CA SER A 131 12.87 3.01 -14.45
C SER A 131 11.44 2.47 -14.37
N ASP A 132 10.89 2.01 -15.49
CA ASP A 132 9.56 1.39 -15.55
C ASP A 132 9.51 0.13 -14.69
N ALA A 133 10.48 -0.76 -14.79
CA ALA A 133 10.57 -1.98 -14.01
C ALA A 133 10.69 -1.67 -12.50
N ASN A 134 11.48 -0.66 -12.13
CA ASN A 134 11.61 -0.22 -10.75
C ASN A 134 10.30 0.36 -10.19
N THR A 135 9.60 1.16 -10.99
CA THR A 135 8.29 1.72 -10.62
C THR A 135 7.27 0.61 -10.40
N ILE A 136 7.16 -0.33 -11.34
CA ILE A 136 6.25 -1.48 -11.23
C ILE A 136 6.58 -2.28 -9.97
N LYS A 137 7.85 -2.58 -9.72
CA LYS A 137 8.31 -3.31 -8.54
C LYS A 137 7.93 -2.61 -7.24
N SER A 138 8.21 -1.31 -7.12
CA SER A 138 7.91 -0.53 -5.91
C SER A 138 6.41 -0.48 -5.61
N ILE A 139 5.58 -0.34 -6.65
CA ILE A 139 4.12 -0.38 -6.53
C ILE A 139 3.68 -1.78 -6.02
N PHE A 140 4.19 -2.86 -6.61
CA PHE A 140 3.83 -4.22 -6.17
C PHE A 140 4.25 -4.50 -4.74
N THR A 141 5.46 -4.13 -4.35
CA THR A 141 5.95 -4.33 -2.98
C THR A 141 5.12 -3.53 -1.98
N SER A 142 4.88 -2.25 -2.26
CA SER A 142 4.09 -1.37 -1.41
C SER A 142 2.65 -1.87 -1.25
N ILE A 143 1.99 -2.24 -2.35
CA ILE A 143 0.62 -2.77 -2.33
C ILE A 143 0.57 -4.09 -1.56
N ALA A 144 1.49 -5.02 -1.80
CA ALA A 144 1.49 -6.31 -1.12
C ALA A 144 1.63 -6.17 0.40
N LEU A 145 2.52 -5.28 0.85
CA LEU A 145 2.73 -5.01 2.27
C LEU A 145 1.52 -4.34 2.92
N SER A 146 0.97 -3.31 2.27
CA SER A 146 -0.24 -2.63 2.75
C SER A 146 -1.42 -3.58 2.84
N LEU A 147 -1.66 -4.40 1.80
CA LEU A 147 -2.77 -5.35 1.79
C LEU A 147 -2.71 -6.33 2.96
N VAL A 148 -1.54 -6.89 3.27
CA VAL A 148 -1.40 -7.83 4.41
C VAL A 148 -1.79 -7.15 5.72
N MET A 149 -1.37 -5.91 5.91
CA MET A 149 -1.70 -5.15 7.13
C MET A 149 -3.15 -4.74 7.19
N ASP A 150 -3.68 -4.18 6.09
CA ASP A 150 -5.04 -3.66 6.04
C ASP A 150 -6.07 -4.78 6.18
N ILE A 151 -5.81 -5.95 5.57
CA ILE A 151 -6.65 -7.15 5.75
C ILE A 151 -6.60 -7.61 7.21
N SER A 152 -5.42 -7.65 7.83
CA SER A 152 -5.29 -8.04 9.25
C SER A 152 -6.06 -7.09 10.16
N MET A 153 -5.95 -5.78 9.93
CA MET A 153 -6.72 -4.76 10.66
C MET A 153 -8.23 -4.91 10.44
N ALA A 154 -8.65 -5.11 9.19
CA ALA A 154 -10.07 -5.27 8.85
C ALA A 154 -10.70 -6.49 9.54
N ILE A 155 -9.98 -7.62 9.60
CA ILE A 155 -10.44 -8.83 10.30
C ILE A 155 -10.58 -8.55 11.79
N ILE A 156 -9.57 -7.96 12.44
CA ILE A 156 -9.59 -7.69 13.88
C ILE A 156 -10.70 -6.71 14.24
N THR A 157 -10.79 -5.60 13.51
CA THR A 157 -11.84 -4.59 13.72
C THR A 157 -13.21 -5.19 13.45
N GLY A 158 -13.36 -6.02 12.41
CA GLY A 158 -14.60 -6.70 12.09
C GLY A 158 -15.07 -7.64 13.21
N ILE A 159 -14.17 -8.44 13.79
CA ILE A 159 -14.47 -9.33 14.90
C ILE A 159 -14.93 -8.54 16.13
N ILE A 160 -14.24 -7.45 16.45
CA ILE A 160 -14.58 -6.61 17.61
C ILE A 160 -15.93 -5.93 17.39
N LEU A 161 -16.16 -5.36 16.20
CA LEU A 161 -17.42 -4.70 15.87
C LEU A 161 -18.60 -5.68 15.90
N PHE A 162 -18.40 -6.90 15.37
CA PHE A 162 -19.41 -7.96 15.43
C PHE A 162 -19.77 -8.36 16.88
N ARG A 163 -18.75 -8.43 17.75
CA ARG A 163 -18.96 -8.72 19.18
C ARG A 163 -19.67 -7.59 19.94
N MET A 164 -19.42 -6.34 19.53
CA MET A 164 -20.07 -5.17 20.15
C MET A 164 -21.50 -4.98 19.66
N ASN A 165 -21.73 -5.05 18.36
CA ASN A 165 -23.07 -4.89 17.77
C ASN A 165 -23.11 -5.48 16.36
N ALA A 166 -23.80 -6.62 16.22
CA ALA A 166 -23.95 -7.33 14.95
C ALA A 166 -24.71 -6.51 13.89
N MET A 167 -25.64 -5.63 14.29
CA MET A 167 -26.36 -4.78 13.37
C MET A 167 -25.44 -3.72 12.74
N LEU A 168 -24.61 -3.05 13.55
CA LEU A 168 -23.63 -2.08 13.05
C LEU A 168 -22.58 -2.76 12.15
N PHE A 169 -22.16 -3.97 12.50
CA PHE A 169 -21.27 -4.75 11.64
C PHE A 169 -21.89 -5.04 10.28
N SER A 170 -23.17 -5.43 10.23
CA SER A 170 -23.89 -5.70 8.98
C SER A 170 -23.98 -4.46 8.09
N ILE A 171 -24.27 -3.30 8.68
CA ILE A 171 -24.32 -2.02 7.96
C ILE A 171 -22.92 -1.68 7.42
N SER A 172 -21.88 -1.82 8.22
CA SER A 172 -20.50 -1.57 7.81
C SER A 172 -20.06 -2.50 6.67
N LEU A 173 -20.41 -3.79 6.76
CA LEU A 173 -20.14 -4.77 5.70
C LEU A 173 -20.88 -4.42 4.40
N PHE A 174 -22.15 -4.03 4.51
CA PHE A 174 -22.93 -3.58 3.34
C PHE A 174 -22.29 -2.36 2.68
N MET A 175 -21.86 -1.36 3.45
CA MET A 175 -21.17 -0.19 2.92
C MET A 175 -19.84 -0.55 2.25
N ALA A 176 -19.11 -1.52 2.80
CA ALA A 176 -17.87 -2.02 2.18
C ALA A 176 -18.17 -2.69 0.83
N LEU A 177 -19.23 -3.50 0.73
CA LEU A 177 -19.65 -4.13 -0.53
C LEU A 177 -20.07 -3.08 -1.58
N VAL A 178 -20.83 -2.07 -1.16
CA VAL A 178 -21.21 -0.95 -2.04
C VAL A 178 -19.96 -0.21 -2.54
N SER A 179 -19.00 0.04 -1.69
CA SER A 179 -17.73 0.68 -2.06
C SER A 179 -16.95 -0.13 -3.10
N ILE A 180 -16.87 -1.45 -2.93
CA ILE A 180 -16.25 -2.35 -3.90
C ILE A 180 -16.99 -2.29 -5.24
N LEU A 181 -18.32 -2.32 -5.22
CA LEU A 181 -19.15 -2.25 -6.43
C LEU A 181 -18.94 -0.92 -7.17
N LEU A 182 -18.88 0.20 -6.45
CA LEU A 182 -18.58 1.51 -7.03
C LEU A 182 -17.18 1.50 -7.71
N VAL A 183 -16.16 0.96 -7.07
CA VAL A 183 -14.82 0.85 -7.67
C VAL A 183 -14.86 0.04 -8.96
N LEU A 184 -15.61 -1.07 -8.99
CA LEU A 184 -15.75 -1.90 -10.20
C LEU A 184 -16.47 -1.17 -11.33
N VAL A 185 -17.52 -0.40 -11.03
CA VAL A 185 -18.28 0.40 -12.02
C VAL A 185 -17.40 1.52 -12.58
N TYR A 186 -16.69 2.25 -11.73
CA TYR A 186 -15.88 3.39 -12.16
C TYR A 186 -14.52 3.00 -12.75
N LYS A 187 -14.11 1.74 -12.69
CA LYS A 187 -12.82 1.27 -13.22
C LYS A 187 -12.65 1.57 -14.71
N GLN A 188 -13.69 1.33 -15.52
CA GLN A 188 -13.59 1.55 -16.97
C GLN A 188 -13.54 3.03 -17.37
N PRO A 189 -14.46 3.90 -16.90
CA PRO A 189 -14.36 5.33 -17.19
C PRO A 189 -13.08 5.95 -16.67
N TYR A 190 -12.61 5.55 -15.47
CA TYR A 190 -11.34 6.03 -14.93
C TYR A 190 -10.14 5.65 -15.79
N LYS A 191 -10.12 4.41 -16.31
CA LYS A 191 -9.06 3.95 -17.22
C LYS A 191 -9.02 4.81 -18.49
N LYS A 192 -10.18 5.11 -19.09
CA LYS A 192 -10.27 5.94 -20.31
C LYS A 192 -9.76 7.36 -20.07
N ILE A 193 -10.18 8.00 -18.98
CA ILE A 193 -9.73 9.34 -18.61
C ILE A 193 -8.20 9.34 -18.37
N ASN A 194 -7.68 8.32 -17.72
CA ASN A 194 -6.23 8.21 -17.46
C ASN A 194 -5.43 8.02 -18.77
N GLU A 195 -5.93 7.23 -19.72
CA GLU A 195 -5.30 7.05 -21.03
C GLU A 195 -5.30 8.38 -21.85
N GLU A 196 -6.39 9.12 -21.82
CA GLU A 196 -6.49 10.44 -22.45
C GLU A 196 -5.53 11.44 -21.77
N SER A 197 -5.46 11.45 -20.45
CA SER A 197 -4.54 12.30 -19.68
C SER A 197 -3.06 11.99 -20.00
N MET A 198 -2.72 10.71 -20.12
CA MET A 198 -1.36 10.29 -20.51
C MET A 198 -1.02 10.72 -21.93
N ALA A 199 -1.95 10.61 -22.87
CA ALA A 199 -1.74 11.07 -24.24
C ALA A 199 -1.53 12.58 -24.31
N GLN A 200 -2.33 13.37 -23.58
CA GLN A 200 -2.16 14.83 -23.50
C GLN A 200 -0.83 15.22 -22.84
N SER A 201 -0.43 14.52 -21.77
CA SER A 201 0.86 14.76 -21.11
C SER A 201 2.04 14.46 -22.04
N ALA A 202 1.95 13.40 -22.85
CA ALA A 202 2.96 13.08 -23.83
C ALA A 202 3.05 14.17 -24.94
N ALA A 203 1.91 14.67 -25.42
CA ALA A 203 1.88 15.77 -26.40
C ALA A 203 2.48 17.06 -25.83
N LEU A 204 2.13 17.43 -24.60
CA LEU A 204 2.70 18.58 -23.91
C LEU A 204 4.23 18.47 -23.74
N ASN A 205 4.72 17.30 -23.33
CA ASN A 205 6.16 17.06 -23.21
C ASN A 205 6.87 17.17 -24.54
N SER A 206 6.29 16.66 -25.64
CA SER A 206 6.85 16.81 -26.98
C SER A 206 6.92 18.28 -27.39
N GLN A 207 5.85 19.04 -27.19
CA GLN A 207 5.78 20.45 -27.50
C GLN A 207 6.77 21.30 -26.67
N MET A 208 6.94 20.94 -25.40
CA MET A 208 7.92 21.58 -24.51
C MET A 208 9.35 21.33 -24.99
N ILE A 209 9.69 20.11 -25.42
CA ILE A 209 11.00 19.76 -25.97
C ILE A 209 11.26 20.51 -27.30
N GLU A 210 10.25 20.57 -28.16
CA GLU A 210 10.36 21.33 -29.44
C GLU A 210 10.54 22.83 -29.18
N SER A 211 9.80 23.41 -28.24
CA SER A 211 9.92 24.82 -27.85
C SER A 211 11.30 25.13 -27.28
N LEU A 212 11.87 24.25 -26.46
CA LEU A 212 13.22 24.43 -25.92
C LEU A 212 14.32 24.31 -26.98
N ARG A 213 14.13 23.44 -27.99
CA ARG A 213 15.05 23.31 -29.12
C ARG A 213 14.95 24.50 -30.09
N GLY A 214 13.81 25.17 -30.16
CA GLY A 214 13.60 26.34 -31.02
C GLY A 214 14.11 27.65 -30.42
N ILE A 215 14.67 27.62 -29.19
CA ILE A 215 15.31 28.80 -28.55
C ILE A 215 16.81 28.91 -28.91
N GLU A 216 17.43 27.83 -29.44
CA GLU A 216 18.76 27.88 -30.05
C GLU A 216 18.67 28.34 -31.53
#